data_1c1cd52acfa1aad4869e9acaed3ae62d
#
_entry.id   1c1cd52acfa1aad4869e9acaed3ae62d
#
_cell.length_a   1.000
_cell.length_b   1.000
_cell.length_c   1.000
_cell.angle_alpha   90.00
_cell.angle_beta   90.00
_cell.angle_gamma   90.00
#
_symmetry.space_group_name_H-M   'P 1'
#
loop_
_entity.id
_entity.type
_entity.pdbx_description
1 polymer ?
#
loop_
_entity_poly.entity_id
_entity_poly.type
_entity_poly.pdbx_seq_one_letter_code
_entity_poly.pdbx_strand_id
1 'polypeptide(L)'
;MCIIRIIKAGDISSEEIKALWEKNPHGGGIALIDNDLNLEVPIRTKYFDLFEKELFNQLNEKNFKTLVFHMRNRSQGSLDIININPIYINETTVMFHNGTLHGYDNDFYSDSLMYVFNELHSIDELDIENQDHIKQIKNSLLSNGSRLVFLQKGKAEPLIINNKGIGYWQKNNKQWTSK
;
A
#
# COMPACT_ATOMS: atom_id res chain seq x y z
N MET A 1 8.85 -11.48 2.18
CA MET A 1 7.76 -10.68 2.78
C MET A 1 7.76 -9.33 2.07
N CYS A 2 6.61 -8.85 1.63
CA CYS A 2 6.49 -7.54 0.98
C CYS A 2 6.97 -6.39 1.88
N ILE A 3 7.12 -5.20 1.32
CA ILE A 3 7.37 -3.99 2.09
C ILE A 3 6.39 -2.91 1.69
N ILE A 4 5.88 -2.15 2.65
CA ILE A 4 5.15 -0.90 2.45
C ILE A 4 5.98 0.20 3.09
N ARG A 5 6.14 1.33 2.41
CA ARG A 5 6.74 2.53 2.97
C ARG A 5 5.85 3.74 2.73
N ILE A 6 5.66 4.54 3.77
CA ILE A 6 4.94 5.81 3.74
C ILE A 6 5.96 6.92 3.88
N ILE A 7 5.93 7.90 2.99
CA ILE A 7 6.81 9.07 2.98
C ILE A 7 5.93 10.32 3.06
N LYS A 8 6.18 11.16 4.05
CA LYS A 8 5.59 12.51 4.17
C LYS A 8 6.60 13.59 3.85
N ALA A 9 7.88 13.32 4.09
CA ALA A 9 9.01 14.15 3.74
C ALA A 9 10.32 13.36 3.91
N GLY A 10 11.39 13.83 3.30
CA GLY A 10 12.71 13.23 3.40
C GLY A 10 13.13 12.52 2.11
N ASP A 11 14.38 12.16 2.07
CA ASP A 11 15.00 11.54 0.92
C ASP A 11 15.20 10.04 1.17
N ILE A 12 15.17 9.28 0.11
CA ILE A 12 15.54 7.86 0.08
C ILE A 12 16.57 7.71 -1.05
N SER A 13 17.61 6.91 -0.85
CA SER A 13 18.61 6.74 -1.89
C SER A 13 18.24 5.65 -2.89
N SER A 14 18.81 5.75 -4.11
CA SER A 14 18.66 4.73 -5.15
C SER A 14 19.19 3.38 -4.67
N GLU A 15 20.30 3.36 -3.93
CA GLU A 15 20.88 2.14 -3.36
C GLU A 15 19.92 1.47 -2.37
N GLU A 16 19.24 2.26 -1.54
CA GLU A 16 18.24 1.73 -0.60
C GLU A 16 17.05 1.14 -1.35
N ILE A 17 16.52 1.84 -2.35
CA ILE A 17 15.40 1.37 -3.18
C ILE A 17 15.78 0.10 -3.92
N LYS A 18 16.98 0.04 -4.51
CA LYS A 18 17.49 -1.15 -5.18
C LYS A 18 17.60 -2.35 -4.23
N ALA A 19 18.16 -2.14 -3.05
CA ALA A 19 18.29 -3.20 -2.03
C ALA A 19 16.92 -3.72 -1.53
N LEU A 20 15.91 -2.85 -1.47
CA LEU A 20 14.54 -3.26 -1.15
C LEU A 20 13.90 -4.04 -2.29
N TRP A 21 14.13 -3.61 -3.54
CA TRP A 21 13.60 -4.32 -4.71
C TRP A 21 14.21 -5.70 -4.89
N GLU A 22 15.52 -5.87 -4.71
CA GLU A 22 16.20 -7.17 -4.79
C GLU A 22 15.60 -8.21 -3.84
N LYS A 23 15.10 -7.76 -2.69
CA LYS A 23 14.38 -8.63 -1.71
C LYS A 23 12.90 -8.83 -2.06
N ASN A 24 12.34 -8.00 -2.94
CA ASN A 24 10.91 -7.97 -3.29
C ASN A 24 10.73 -7.80 -4.81
N PRO A 25 11.25 -8.74 -5.65
CA PRO A 25 11.43 -8.49 -7.08
C PRO A 25 10.18 -8.73 -7.94
N HIS A 26 9.02 -8.96 -7.33
CA HIS A 26 7.83 -9.39 -8.06
C HIS A 26 6.91 -8.23 -8.45
N GLY A 27 7.44 -7.01 -8.41
CA GLY A 27 6.77 -5.78 -8.80
C GLY A 27 6.59 -4.77 -7.69
N GLY A 28 6.26 -3.55 -8.05
CA GLY A 28 6.00 -2.46 -7.14
C GLY A 28 4.96 -1.50 -7.66
N GLY A 29 4.39 -0.71 -6.76
CA GLY A 29 3.49 0.34 -7.13
C GLY A 29 3.50 1.49 -6.13
N ILE A 30 3.07 2.64 -6.60
CA ILE A 30 3.09 3.92 -5.89
C ILE A 30 1.68 4.49 -5.93
N ALA A 31 1.23 5.06 -4.82
CA ALA A 31 0.10 5.97 -4.76
C ALA A 31 0.44 7.15 -3.86
N LEU A 32 -0.20 8.27 -4.11
CA LEU A 32 -0.01 9.48 -3.32
C LEU A 32 -1.31 10.25 -3.14
N ILE A 33 -1.32 11.08 -2.10
CA ILE A 33 -2.26 12.17 -1.92
C ILE A 33 -1.50 13.45 -2.20
N ASP A 34 -1.90 14.18 -3.23
CA ASP A 34 -1.27 15.42 -3.63
C ASP A 34 -1.58 16.59 -2.66
N ASN A 35 -1.05 17.77 -2.95
CA ASN A 35 -1.25 18.94 -2.11
C ASN A 35 -2.71 19.47 -2.16
N ASP A 36 -3.47 19.11 -3.19
CA ASP A 36 -4.89 19.42 -3.37
C ASP A 36 -5.82 18.31 -2.88
N LEU A 37 -5.26 17.29 -2.20
CA LEU A 37 -5.94 16.12 -1.65
C LEU A 37 -6.55 15.20 -2.71
N ASN A 38 -6.03 15.20 -3.94
CA ASN A 38 -6.39 14.19 -4.92
C ASN A 38 -5.61 12.91 -4.67
N LEU A 39 -6.23 11.77 -4.97
CA LEU A 39 -5.57 10.47 -4.99
C LEU A 39 -5.02 10.21 -6.38
N GLU A 40 -3.73 9.88 -6.45
CA GLU A 40 -3.06 9.47 -7.67
C GLU A 40 -2.37 8.11 -7.50
N VAL A 41 -2.37 7.31 -8.57
CA VAL A 41 -1.63 6.04 -8.66
C VAL A 41 -0.75 6.11 -9.91
N PRO A 42 0.41 6.77 -9.84
CA PRO A 42 1.24 7.03 -10.99
C PRO A 42 1.80 5.76 -11.64
N ILE A 43 2.05 4.71 -10.86
CA ILE A 43 2.57 3.47 -11.43
C ILE A 43 2.23 2.21 -10.61
N ARG A 44 1.99 1.11 -11.35
CA ARG A 44 2.16 -0.28 -10.90
C ARG A 44 2.97 -0.99 -11.98
N THR A 45 4.07 -1.64 -11.64
CA THR A 45 4.98 -2.21 -12.62
C THR A 45 5.73 -3.44 -12.08
N LYS A 46 6.19 -4.30 -12.99
CA LYS A 46 7.10 -5.41 -12.70
C LYS A 46 8.57 -5.05 -12.96
N TYR A 47 8.84 -3.86 -13.47
CA TYR A 47 10.17 -3.43 -13.91
C TYR A 47 10.75 -2.41 -12.94
N PHE A 48 11.95 -2.71 -12.42
CA PHE A 48 12.64 -1.87 -11.45
C PHE A 48 12.89 -0.45 -11.97
N ASP A 49 13.44 -0.33 -13.17
CA ASP A 49 13.84 0.97 -13.74
C ASP A 49 12.64 1.93 -13.88
N LEU A 50 11.46 1.39 -14.25
CA LEU A 50 10.24 2.19 -14.33
C LEU A 50 9.74 2.60 -12.96
N PHE A 51 9.79 1.69 -11.99
CA PHE A 51 9.40 1.97 -10.61
C PHE A 51 10.30 3.03 -9.99
N GLU A 52 11.62 2.85 -10.08
CA GLU A 52 12.61 3.76 -9.53
C GLU A 52 12.50 5.14 -10.15
N LYS A 53 12.44 5.23 -11.48
CA LYS A 53 12.25 6.49 -12.20
C LYS A 53 11.03 7.25 -11.71
N GLU A 54 9.89 6.57 -11.61
CA GLU A 54 8.64 7.20 -11.20
C GLU A 54 8.69 7.64 -9.73
N LEU A 55 9.24 6.81 -8.85
CA LEU A 55 9.39 7.17 -7.44
C LEU A 55 10.22 8.46 -7.28
N PHE A 56 11.35 8.56 -7.97
CA PHE A 56 12.20 9.75 -7.88
C PHE A 56 11.59 10.97 -8.56
N ASN A 57 10.80 10.79 -9.63
CA ASN A 57 10.02 11.90 -10.19
C ASN A 57 9.10 12.50 -9.13
N GLN A 58 8.29 11.68 -8.45
CA GLN A 58 7.36 12.13 -7.42
C GLN A 58 8.09 12.77 -6.22
N LEU A 59 9.20 12.19 -5.78
CA LEU A 59 10.00 12.73 -4.68
C LEU A 59 10.64 14.09 -5.02
N ASN A 60 11.06 14.29 -6.27
CA ASN A 60 11.68 15.53 -6.73
C ASN A 60 10.64 16.64 -6.94
N GLU A 61 9.47 16.33 -7.45
CA GLU A 61 8.36 17.28 -7.63
C GLU A 61 7.81 17.78 -6.30
N LYS A 62 7.89 16.96 -5.24
CA LYS A 62 7.42 17.25 -3.87
C LYS A 62 5.97 17.75 -3.81
N ASN A 63 5.15 17.33 -4.78
CA ASN A 63 3.75 17.72 -4.86
C ASN A 63 2.84 16.70 -4.15
N PHE A 64 3.17 16.29 -2.93
CA PHE A 64 2.35 15.37 -2.16
C PHE A 64 2.35 15.67 -0.65
N LYS A 65 1.24 15.35 0.00
CA LYS A 65 1.09 15.28 1.46
C LYS A 65 1.59 13.94 1.99
N THR A 66 1.22 12.88 1.28
CA THR A 66 1.58 11.50 1.61
C THR A 66 1.85 10.72 0.34
N LEU A 67 2.99 10.07 0.26
CA LEU A 67 3.34 9.11 -0.78
C LEU A 67 3.50 7.73 -0.14
N VAL A 68 2.90 6.71 -0.74
CA VAL A 68 3.05 5.32 -0.31
C VAL A 68 3.56 4.50 -1.47
N PHE A 69 4.57 3.68 -1.21
CA PHE A 69 4.97 2.66 -2.16
C PHE A 69 4.99 1.26 -1.54
N HIS A 70 4.82 0.28 -2.39
CA HIS A 70 4.87 -1.13 -2.07
C HIS A 70 5.80 -1.86 -3.03
N MET A 71 6.59 -2.78 -2.50
CA MET A 71 7.34 -3.75 -3.30
C MET A 71 6.94 -5.15 -2.91
N ARG A 72 6.57 -5.92 -3.92
CA ARG A 72 5.96 -7.24 -3.77
C ARG A 72 7.00 -8.35 -3.70
N ASN A 73 6.89 -9.18 -2.67
CA ASN A 73 7.46 -10.52 -2.68
C ASN A 73 6.30 -11.51 -2.67
N ARG A 74 6.05 -12.15 -3.81
CA ARG A 74 4.89 -13.00 -4.03
C ARG A 74 4.88 -14.21 -3.08
N SER A 75 3.81 -14.36 -2.34
CA SER A 75 3.44 -15.59 -1.63
C SER A 75 2.30 -16.33 -2.32
N GLN A 76 1.34 -15.56 -2.89
CA GLN A 76 0.14 -16.09 -3.55
C GLN A 76 -0.23 -15.29 -4.80
N GLY A 77 -1.13 -15.85 -5.62
CA GLY A 77 -1.57 -15.27 -6.87
C GLY A 77 -0.50 -15.30 -7.97
N SER A 78 -0.87 -14.95 -9.18
CA SER A 78 0.03 -14.89 -10.33
C SER A 78 0.99 -13.69 -10.25
N LEU A 79 1.97 -13.64 -11.17
CA LEU A 79 2.84 -12.45 -11.35
C LEU A 79 2.17 -11.37 -12.22
N ASP A 80 0.86 -11.42 -12.38
CA ASP A 80 0.14 -10.39 -13.13
C ASP A 80 0.16 -9.05 -12.39
N ILE A 81 0.11 -7.96 -13.17
CA ILE A 81 0.11 -6.58 -12.67
C ILE A 81 -1.11 -6.28 -11.80
N ILE A 82 -2.23 -6.96 -12.02
CA ILE A 82 -3.46 -6.81 -11.23
C ILE A 82 -3.23 -7.12 -9.75
N ASN A 83 -2.24 -7.96 -9.46
CA ASN A 83 -1.86 -8.40 -8.11
C ASN A 83 -0.82 -7.48 -7.43
N ILE A 84 -0.39 -6.41 -8.10
CA ILE A 84 0.55 -5.44 -7.54
C ILE A 84 -0.22 -4.34 -6.84
N ASN A 85 0.10 -4.12 -5.55
CA ASN A 85 -0.46 -2.99 -4.81
C ASN A 85 0.04 -1.64 -5.37
N PRO A 86 -0.73 -0.56 -5.26
CA PRO A 86 -2.01 -0.49 -4.57
C PRO A 86 -3.16 -1.16 -5.34
N ILE A 87 -4.16 -1.62 -4.59
CA ILE A 87 -5.40 -2.16 -5.13
C ILE A 87 -6.51 -1.14 -4.92
N TYR A 88 -7.24 -0.80 -5.98
CA TYR A 88 -8.40 0.06 -5.88
C TYR A 88 -9.54 -0.67 -5.17
N ILE A 89 -10.11 -0.02 -4.14
CA ILE A 89 -11.37 -0.44 -3.53
C ILE A 89 -12.53 0.20 -4.29
N ASN A 90 -12.39 1.48 -4.60
CA ASN A 90 -13.29 2.27 -5.43
C ASN A 90 -12.50 3.41 -6.10
N GLU A 91 -13.16 4.34 -6.77
CA GLU A 91 -12.53 5.44 -7.49
C GLU A 91 -11.75 6.42 -6.58
N THR A 92 -12.08 6.45 -5.29
CA THR A 92 -11.53 7.41 -4.33
C THR A 92 -10.58 6.78 -3.31
N THR A 93 -10.47 5.45 -3.26
CA THR A 93 -9.75 4.75 -2.19
C THR A 93 -8.92 3.60 -2.73
N VAL A 94 -7.65 3.55 -2.29
CA VAL A 94 -6.75 2.44 -2.57
C VAL A 94 -6.22 1.82 -1.28
N MET A 95 -5.87 0.54 -1.36
CA MET A 95 -5.28 -0.23 -0.27
C MET A 95 -3.92 -0.80 -0.66
N PHE A 96 -2.99 -0.75 0.28
CA PHE A 96 -1.76 -1.53 0.28
C PHE A 96 -1.82 -2.59 1.37
N HIS A 97 -1.26 -3.77 1.09
CA HIS A 97 -1.20 -4.87 2.04
C HIS A 97 0.20 -5.47 2.14
N ASN A 98 0.62 -5.77 3.36
CA ASN A 98 1.79 -6.61 3.65
C ASN A 98 1.45 -7.64 4.72
N GLY A 99 1.59 -8.90 4.39
CA GLY A 99 1.25 -10.06 5.22
C GLY A 99 0.66 -11.18 4.39
N THR A 100 -0.18 -11.99 5.02
CA THR A 100 -0.99 -13.02 4.37
C THR A 100 -2.40 -12.96 4.95
N LEU A 101 -3.38 -12.87 4.07
CA LEU A 101 -4.80 -12.90 4.42
C LEU A 101 -5.31 -14.32 4.19
N HIS A 102 -5.29 -15.12 5.26
CA HIS A 102 -5.75 -16.52 5.20
C HIS A 102 -7.24 -16.59 4.88
N GLY A 103 -7.62 -17.56 4.07
CA GLY A 103 -8.99 -17.74 3.59
C GLY A 103 -9.29 -17.04 2.26
N TYR A 104 -8.32 -16.30 1.72
CA TYR A 104 -8.40 -15.64 0.41
C TYR A 104 -7.40 -16.24 -0.59
N ASP A 105 -7.04 -17.51 -0.40
CA ASP A 105 -6.08 -18.22 -1.25
C ASP A 105 -6.63 -18.42 -2.65
N ASN A 106 -5.83 -18.02 -3.67
CA ASN A 106 -6.18 -18.15 -5.08
C ASN A 106 -4.93 -18.27 -5.93
N ASP A 107 -4.97 -19.10 -6.99
CA ASP A 107 -3.84 -19.30 -7.87
C ASP A 107 -3.57 -18.11 -8.80
N PHE A 108 -4.62 -17.37 -9.17
CA PHE A 108 -4.57 -16.26 -10.12
C PHE A 108 -4.49 -14.90 -9.44
N TYR A 109 -5.28 -14.70 -8.39
CA TYR A 109 -5.41 -13.43 -7.68
C TYR A 109 -4.67 -13.46 -6.36
N SER A 110 -4.09 -12.31 -5.96
CA SER A 110 -3.50 -12.18 -4.64
C SER A 110 -4.57 -12.20 -3.55
N ASP A 111 -4.20 -12.66 -2.37
CA ASP A 111 -5.03 -12.60 -1.17
C ASP A 111 -5.55 -11.17 -0.90
N SER A 112 -4.71 -10.16 -1.17
CA SER A 112 -5.08 -8.75 -1.08
C SER A 112 -6.22 -8.36 -2.01
N LEU A 113 -6.17 -8.82 -3.28
CA LEU A 113 -7.21 -8.53 -4.26
C LEU A 113 -8.50 -9.24 -3.91
N MET A 114 -8.41 -10.51 -3.51
CA MET A 114 -9.57 -11.29 -3.07
C MET A 114 -10.22 -10.69 -1.82
N TYR A 115 -9.42 -10.19 -0.88
CA TYR A 115 -9.91 -9.50 0.31
C TYR A 115 -10.69 -8.22 -0.06
N VAL A 116 -10.18 -7.42 -0.99
CA VAL A 116 -10.91 -6.25 -1.47
C VAL A 116 -12.26 -6.65 -2.06
N PHE A 117 -12.31 -7.65 -2.92
CA PHE A 117 -13.57 -8.09 -3.55
C PHE A 117 -14.57 -8.67 -2.55
N ASN A 118 -14.12 -9.47 -1.59
CA ASN A 118 -15.02 -10.19 -0.71
C ASN A 118 -15.46 -9.38 0.52
N GLU A 119 -14.60 -8.49 1.02
CA GLU A 119 -14.84 -7.77 2.27
C GLU A 119 -15.07 -6.28 2.05
N LEU A 120 -14.16 -5.61 1.33
CA LEU A 120 -14.16 -4.15 1.30
C LEU A 120 -15.16 -3.57 0.31
N HIS A 121 -15.45 -4.25 -0.80
CA HIS A 121 -16.50 -3.83 -1.73
C HIS A 121 -17.91 -3.88 -1.12
N SER A 122 -18.10 -4.62 -0.03
CA SER A 122 -19.38 -4.65 0.70
C SER A 122 -19.60 -3.44 1.59
N ILE A 123 -18.55 -2.64 1.85
CA ILE A 123 -18.65 -1.42 2.64
C ILE A 123 -19.02 -0.29 1.69
N ASP A 124 -20.31 0.08 1.69
CA ASP A 124 -20.79 1.18 0.89
C ASP A 124 -20.12 2.50 1.31
N GLU A 125 -19.67 3.28 0.31
CA GLU A 125 -18.97 4.56 0.53
C GLU A 125 -17.88 4.50 1.63
N LEU A 126 -16.95 3.55 1.52
CA LEU A 126 -15.86 3.38 2.50
C LEU A 126 -15.20 4.73 2.82
N ASP A 127 -15.30 5.18 4.08
CA ASP A 127 -14.59 6.32 4.64
C ASP A 127 -13.56 5.84 5.67
N ILE A 128 -12.28 6.16 5.42
CA ILE A 128 -11.16 5.75 6.27
C ILE A 128 -11.10 6.49 7.63
N GLU A 129 -11.95 7.49 7.86
CA GLU A 129 -12.11 8.19 9.14
C GLU A 129 -13.34 7.72 9.91
N ASN A 130 -14.24 6.96 9.27
CA ASN A 130 -15.43 6.40 9.93
C ASN A 130 -15.02 5.25 10.87
N GLN A 131 -15.31 5.40 12.15
CA GLN A 131 -14.92 4.43 13.18
C GLN A 131 -15.61 3.07 13.03
N ASP A 132 -16.83 3.01 12.50
CA ASP A 132 -17.54 1.75 12.27
C ASP A 132 -16.92 1.00 11.07
N HIS A 133 -16.56 1.69 10.00
CA HIS A 133 -15.82 1.10 8.87
C HIS A 133 -14.45 0.58 9.32
N ILE A 134 -13.69 1.38 10.11
CA ILE A 134 -12.40 0.96 10.68
C ILE A 134 -12.56 -0.27 11.57
N LYS A 135 -13.61 -0.32 12.39
CA LYS A 135 -13.90 -1.46 13.26
C LYS A 135 -14.25 -2.72 12.44
N GLN A 136 -15.06 -2.57 11.38
CA GLN A 136 -15.39 -3.67 10.48
C GLN A 136 -14.12 -4.25 9.82
N ILE A 137 -13.25 -3.40 9.27
CA ILE A 137 -11.97 -3.82 8.68
C ILE A 137 -11.10 -4.53 9.74
N LYS A 138 -10.97 -3.97 10.94
CA LYS A 138 -10.19 -4.58 12.03
C LYS A 138 -10.72 -5.95 12.42
N ASN A 139 -12.03 -6.10 12.49
CA ASN A 139 -12.68 -7.37 12.85
C ASN A 139 -12.42 -8.46 11.80
N SER A 140 -12.45 -8.13 10.51
CA SER A 140 -12.13 -9.09 9.44
C SER A 140 -10.66 -9.56 9.47
N LEU A 141 -9.77 -8.82 10.15
CA LEU A 141 -8.34 -9.10 10.25
C LEU A 141 -7.91 -9.78 11.56
N LEU A 142 -8.82 -10.09 12.48
CA LEU A 142 -8.48 -10.56 13.85
C LEU A 142 -7.57 -11.81 13.88
N SER A 143 -7.66 -12.69 12.90
CA SER A 143 -6.84 -13.90 12.79
C SER A 143 -5.57 -13.73 11.94
N ASN A 144 -5.40 -12.59 11.29
CA ASN A 144 -4.36 -12.36 10.28
C ASN A 144 -3.27 -11.42 10.80
N GLY A 145 -2.00 -11.78 10.58
CA GLY A 145 -0.84 -10.91 10.89
C GLY A 145 -0.59 -9.84 9.83
N SER A 146 -1.66 -9.28 9.26
CA SER A 146 -1.62 -8.38 8.11
C SER A 146 -1.51 -6.92 8.50
N ARG A 147 -0.94 -6.13 7.62
CA ARG A 147 -0.82 -4.67 7.71
C ARG A 147 -1.45 -4.06 6.50
N LEU A 148 -2.43 -3.21 6.71
CA LEU A 148 -3.10 -2.48 5.65
C LEU A 148 -2.78 -1.00 5.77
N VAL A 149 -2.58 -0.36 4.62
CA VAL A 149 -2.47 1.10 4.49
C VAL A 149 -3.47 1.54 3.45
N PHE A 150 -4.32 2.50 3.80
CA PHE A 150 -5.32 3.06 2.91
C PHE A 150 -4.97 4.51 2.62
N LEU A 151 -5.10 4.89 1.35
CA LEU A 151 -5.16 6.28 0.92
C LEU A 151 -6.55 6.56 0.35
N GLN A 152 -7.10 7.73 0.69
CA GLN A 152 -8.40 8.16 0.21
C GLN A 152 -8.36 9.61 -0.24
N LYS A 153 -8.94 9.90 -1.39
CA LYS A 153 -9.15 11.25 -1.90
C LYS A 153 -9.83 12.11 -0.83
N GLY A 154 -9.36 13.35 -0.66
CA GLY A 154 -9.86 14.28 0.36
C GLY A 154 -9.24 14.09 1.74
N LYS A 155 -8.39 13.07 1.97
CA LYS A 155 -7.76 12.79 3.27
C LYS A 155 -6.24 12.91 3.15
N ALA A 156 -5.63 13.81 3.93
CA ALA A 156 -4.18 14.01 3.92
C ALA A 156 -3.42 12.84 4.59
N GLU A 157 -4.04 12.21 5.59
CA GLU A 157 -3.43 11.18 6.40
C GLU A 157 -3.87 9.78 5.96
N PRO A 158 -2.93 8.81 5.87
CA PRO A 158 -3.28 7.43 5.59
C PRO A 158 -3.90 6.76 6.82
N LEU A 159 -4.88 5.89 6.61
CA LEU A 159 -5.27 4.95 7.65
C LEU A 159 -4.30 3.77 7.65
N ILE A 160 -3.69 3.49 8.80
CA ILE A 160 -2.81 2.34 9.01
C ILE A 160 -3.48 1.36 9.96
N ILE A 161 -3.76 0.16 9.49
CA ILE A 161 -4.21 -0.95 10.32
C ILE A 161 -3.06 -1.94 10.45
N ASN A 162 -2.50 -2.04 11.65
CA ASN A 162 -1.36 -2.88 11.96
C ASN A 162 -1.71 -3.85 13.08
N ASN A 163 -2.13 -5.04 12.70
CA ASN A 163 -2.74 -6.01 13.63
C ASN A 163 -1.75 -6.68 14.60
N LYS A 164 -0.44 -6.46 14.50
CA LYS A 164 0.57 -7.04 15.41
C LYS A 164 1.70 -6.08 15.78
N GLY A 165 1.54 -4.79 15.54
CA GLY A 165 2.56 -3.80 15.92
C GLY A 165 3.91 -3.93 15.22
N ILE A 166 3.96 -4.55 14.03
CA ILE A 166 5.22 -4.85 13.32
C ILE A 166 5.58 -3.76 12.28
N GLY A 167 5.04 -2.59 12.41
CA GLY A 167 5.44 -1.41 11.64
C GLY A 167 6.03 -0.37 12.58
N TYR A 168 6.91 0.46 12.10
CA TYR A 168 7.51 1.52 12.90
C TYR A 168 7.69 2.80 12.08
N TRP A 169 7.55 3.94 12.76
CA TRP A 169 7.96 5.22 12.24
C TRP A 169 9.47 5.42 12.43
N GLN A 170 10.15 5.83 11.39
CA GLN A 170 11.55 6.27 11.53
C GLN A 170 11.63 7.61 12.26
N LYS A 171 12.83 7.94 12.79
CA LYS A 171 13.08 9.21 13.50
C LYS A 171 12.41 10.39 12.79
N ASN A 172 11.66 11.18 13.57
CA ASN A 172 10.93 12.38 13.17
C ASN A 172 9.54 12.15 12.53
N ASN A 173 8.96 10.96 12.63
CA ASN A 173 7.61 10.63 12.11
C ASN A 173 7.37 10.98 10.63
N LYS A 174 8.44 11.01 9.82
CA LYS A 174 8.36 11.37 8.40
C LYS A 174 8.27 10.18 7.47
N GLN A 175 8.71 9.02 7.92
CA GLN A 175 8.64 7.77 7.15
C GLN A 175 8.17 6.63 8.05
N TRP A 176 7.28 5.79 7.52
CA TRP A 176 6.82 4.57 8.16
C TRP A 176 7.13 3.36 7.28
N THR A 177 7.54 2.27 7.88
CA THR A 177 7.90 1.04 7.17
C THR A 177 7.21 -0.16 7.83
N SER A 178 6.54 -0.99 7.03
CA SER A 178 6.11 -2.32 7.45
C SER A 178 7.28 -3.30 7.33
N LYS A 179 7.49 -4.12 8.33
CA LYS A 179 8.37 -5.29 8.26
C LYS A 179 7.56 -6.55 8.05
#